data_2b810a51608be05c18427e624c8eb6e0
#
_entry.id   2b810a51608be05c18427e624c8eb6e0
#
_cell.length_a   1.000
_cell.length_b   1.000
_cell.length_c   1.000
_cell.angle_alpha   90.00
_cell.angle_beta   90.00
_cell.angle_gamma   90.00
#
_symmetry.space_group_name_H-M   'P 1'
#
loop_
_entity.id
_entity.type
_entity.pdbx_description
1 polymer ?
#
loop_
_entity_poly.entity_id
_entity_poly.type
_entity_poly.pdbx_seq_one_letter_code
_entity_poly.pdbx_strand_id
1 'polypeptide(L)'
;MKIKKGFKLRPIGDEWMLLGESAEQVNFDKMITLNETAAFLWQQCEKHKGEDISAEMMADWLCGEYDVTRDIALEDAKLVIADWIEVGIAV
;
A
#
# COMPACT_ATOMS: atom_id res chain seq x y z
N MET A 1 2.94 -8.65 6.87
CA MET A 1 2.35 -7.31 6.96
C MET A 1 0.86 -7.40 6.69
N LYS A 2 0.06 -6.68 7.44
CA LYS A 2 -1.37 -6.56 7.20
C LYS A 2 -1.73 -5.08 7.08
N ILE A 3 -2.53 -4.73 6.09
CA ILE A 3 -3.01 -3.36 5.99
C ILE A 3 -4.07 -3.11 7.06
N LYS A 4 -4.07 -1.90 7.61
CA LYS A 4 -5.06 -1.51 8.61
C LYS A 4 -6.40 -1.21 7.94
N LYS A 5 -7.47 -1.47 8.66
CA LYS A 5 -8.84 -1.16 8.19
C LYS A 5 -9.13 0.33 8.37
N GLY A 6 -10.10 0.83 7.62
CA GLY A 6 -10.56 2.20 7.77
C GLY A 6 -9.88 3.20 6.86
N PHE A 7 -9.10 2.75 5.89
CA PHE A 7 -8.50 3.62 4.89
C PHE A 7 -9.17 3.43 3.54
N LYS A 8 -9.32 4.52 2.81
CA LYS A 8 -9.90 4.50 1.48
C LYS A 8 -8.97 5.18 0.49
N LEU A 9 -8.70 4.50 -0.61
CA LEU A 9 -7.86 5.01 -1.67
C LEU A 9 -8.72 5.81 -2.65
N ARG A 10 -8.31 7.05 -2.93
CA ARG A 10 -9.01 7.92 -3.88
C ARG A 10 -8.05 8.57 -4.85
N PRO A 11 -8.42 8.63 -6.14
CA PRO A 11 -7.65 9.41 -7.09
C PRO A 11 -7.97 10.90 -6.91
N ILE A 12 -6.92 11.71 -6.85
CA ILE A 12 -7.06 13.17 -6.77
C ILE A 12 -6.09 13.78 -7.79
N GLY A 13 -6.64 14.27 -8.91
CA GLY A 13 -5.83 14.74 -10.02
C GLY A 13 -4.98 13.59 -10.59
N ASP A 14 -3.68 13.78 -10.66
CA ASP A 14 -2.74 12.78 -11.15
C ASP A 14 -2.17 11.92 -10.01
N GLU A 15 -2.64 12.13 -8.79
CA GLU A 15 -2.11 11.46 -7.61
C GLU A 15 -3.17 10.57 -6.97
N TRP A 16 -2.71 9.68 -6.10
CA TRP A 16 -3.57 8.85 -5.28
C TRP A 16 -3.41 9.23 -3.82
N MET A 17 -4.53 9.33 -3.11
CA MET A 17 -4.52 9.63 -1.68
C MET A 17 -5.21 8.54 -0.89
N LEU A 18 -4.61 8.21 0.24
CA LEU A 18 -5.17 7.27 1.20
C LEU A 18 -5.75 8.08 2.34
N LEU A 19 -7.06 7.96 2.54
CA LEU A 19 -7.80 8.72 3.54
C LEU A 19 -8.34 7.79 4.62
N GLY A 20 -8.18 8.19 5.88
CA GLY A 20 -8.80 7.48 6.99
C GLY A 20 -10.28 7.82 7.08
N GLU A 21 -11.13 6.80 7.11
CA GLU A 21 -12.59 6.97 7.19
C GLU A 21 -13.16 6.70 8.58
N SER A 22 -12.37 6.13 9.47
CA SER A 22 -12.83 5.82 10.82
C SER A 22 -12.88 7.08 11.68
N ALA A 23 -14.01 7.32 12.32
CA ALA A 23 -14.19 8.45 13.24
C ALA A 23 -13.23 8.40 14.42
N GLU A 24 -12.73 7.23 14.77
CA GLU A 24 -11.76 7.05 15.86
C GLU A 24 -10.34 7.38 15.43
N GLN A 25 -10.11 7.50 14.15
CA GLN A 25 -8.78 7.79 13.59
C GLN A 25 -8.74 9.13 12.87
N VAL A 26 -9.55 10.06 13.33
CA VAL A 26 -9.59 11.39 12.73
C VAL A 26 -8.31 12.14 13.09
N ASN A 27 -7.23 11.70 12.51
CA ASN A 27 -6.06 12.52 12.35
C ASN A 27 -6.12 13.03 10.91
N PHE A 28 -6.81 14.15 10.73
CA PHE A 28 -6.88 14.83 9.45
C PHE A 28 -5.50 15.22 8.92
N ASP A 29 -4.49 15.11 9.78
CA ASP A 29 -3.11 15.39 9.42
C ASP A 29 -2.45 14.22 8.66
N LYS A 30 -3.14 13.08 8.53
CA LYS A 30 -2.58 11.91 7.85
C LYS A 30 -3.28 11.62 6.53
N MET A 31 -3.20 12.58 5.63
CA MET A 31 -3.44 12.30 4.22
C MET A 31 -2.13 11.76 3.66
N ILE A 32 -2.15 10.50 3.24
CA ILE A 32 -0.97 9.85 2.71
C ILE A 32 -1.09 9.80 1.19
N THR A 33 -0.15 10.42 0.52
CA THR A 33 -0.09 10.40 -0.94
C THR A 33 0.65 9.13 -1.37
N LEU A 34 0.05 8.37 -2.27
CA LEU A 34 0.65 7.19 -2.86
C LEU A 34 0.94 7.46 -4.33
N ASN A 35 2.11 7.04 -4.79
CA ASN A 35 2.38 7.05 -6.22
C ASN A 35 1.60 5.91 -6.88
N GLU A 36 1.63 5.86 -8.21
CA GLU A 36 0.88 4.87 -8.97
C GLU A 36 1.19 3.44 -8.55
N THR A 37 2.46 3.13 -8.35
CA THR A 37 2.91 1.79 -7.94
C THR A 37 2.41 1.43 -6.56
N ALA A 38 2.53 2.35 -5.60
CA ALA A 38 2.05 2.12 -4.23
C ALA A 38 0.52 1.98 -4.19
N ALA A 39 -0.19 2.76 -4.98
CA ALA A 39 -1.65 2.64 -5.10
C ALA A 39 -2.06 1.28 -5.67
N PHE A 40 -1.36 0.81 -6.69
CA PHE A 40 -1.57 -0.53 -7.24
C PHE A 40 -1.39 -1.60 -6.16
N LEU A 41 -0.30 -1.53 -5.41
CA LEU A 41 -0.02 -2.48 -4.33
C LEU A 41 -1.09 -2.42 -3.23
N TRP A 42 -1.55 -1.24 -2.87
CA TRP A 42 -2.63 -1.09 -1.91
C TRP A 42 -3.91 -1.76 -2.39
N GLN A 43 -4.27 -1.58 -3.66
CA GLN A 43 -5.45 -2.22 -4.25
C GLN A 43 -5.34 -3.74 -4.22
N GLN A 44 -4.15 -4.28 -4.48
CA GLN A 44 -3.92 -5.72 -4.38
C GLN A 44 -4.08 -6.21 -2.94
N CYS A 45 -3.55 -5.47 -1.98
CA CYS A 45 -3.72 -5.80 -0.57
C CYS A 45 -5.18 -5.79 -0.14
N GLU A 46 -5.99 -4.88 -0.68
CA GLU A 46 -7.43 -4.84 -0.39
C GLU A 46 -8.15 -6.10 -0.88
N LYS A 47 -7.70 -6.69 -1.98
CA LYS A 47 -8.25 -7.94 -2.47
C LYS A 47 -7.90 -9.13 -1.58
N HIS A 48 -6.86 -9.00 -0.76
CA HIS A 48 -6.40 -10.01 0.17
C HIS A 48 -6.60 -9.57 1.63
N LYS A 49 -7.73 -8.95 1.88
CA LYS A 49 -8.06 -8.36 3.18
C LYS A 49 -8.02 -9.40 4.30
N GLY A 50 -7.29 -9.08 5.36
CA GLY A 50 -7.13 -9.97 6.49
C GLY A 50 -5.99 -10.98 6.36
N GLU A 51 -5.36 -11.05 5.20
CA GLU A 51 -4.22 -11.93 4.98
C GLU A 51 -2.91 -11.23 5.31
N ASP A 52 -1.95 -12.02 5.73
CA ASP A 52 -0.59 -11.52 5.96
C ASP A 52 0.13 -11.43 4.62
N ILE A 53 0.50 -10.21 4.24
CA ILE A 53 1.12 -9.91 2.95
C ILE A 53 2.64 -9.95 3.10
N SER A 54 3.28 -10.82 2.35
CA SER A 54 4.74 -10.91 2.33
C SER A 54 5.34 -10.04 1.23
N ALA A 55 6.64 -9.75 1.35
CA ALA A 55 7.37 -9.04 0.31
C ALA A 55 7.38 -9.83 -1.00
N GLU A 56 7.43 -11.15 -0.91
CA GLU A 56 7.38 -12.04 -2.07
C GLU A 56 6.06 -11.91 -2.83
N MET A 57 4.95 -11.84 -2.11
CA MET A 57 3.63 -11.63 -2.71
C MET A 57 3.60 -10.29 -3.47
N MET A 58 4.07 -9.23 -2.84
CA MET A 58 4.13 -7.92 -3.50
C MET A 58 5.05 -7.93 -4.71
N ALA A 59 6.19 -8.61 -4.62
CA ALA A 59 7.11 -8.74 -5.75
C ALA A 59 6.45 -9.47 -6.92
N ASP A 60 5.69 -10.51 -6.65
CA ASP A 60 4.93 -11.22 -7.68
C ASP A 60 3.92 -10.30 -8.37
N TRP A 61 3.21 -9.50 -7.61
CA TRP A 61 2.25 -8.54 -8.17
C TRP A 61 2.95 -7.50 -9.04
N LEU A 62 4.09 -6.97 -8.58
CA LEU A 62 4.86 -5.99 -9.34
C LEU A 62 5.38 -6.58 -10.65
N CYS A 63 5.91 -7.80 -10.62
CA CYS A 63 6.40 -8.46 -11.81
C CYS A 63 5.28 -8.78 -12.82
N GLY A 64 4.07 -9.00 -12.32
CA GLY A 64 2.91 -9.24 -13.18
C GLY A 64 2.37 -7.99 -13.84
N GLU A 65 2.53 -6.83 -13.23
CA GLU A 65 1.99 -5.56 -13.73
C GLU A 65 3.03 -4.71 -14.46
N TYR A 66 4.27 -4.76 -14.01
CA TYR A 66 5.34 -3.92 -14.52
C TYR A 66 6.49 -4.76 -15.08
N ASP A 67 7.23 -4.18 -16.00
CA ASP A 67 8.43 -4.81 -16.56
C ASP A 67 9.62 -4.55 -15.63
N VAL A 68 9.70 -5.31 -14.56
CA VAL A 68 10.78 -5.21 -13.56
C VAL A 68 11.32 -6.60 -13.25
N THR A 69 12.60 -6.65 -12.88
CA THR A 69 13.22 -7.91 -12.45
C THR A 69 12.72 -8.27 -11.05
N ARG A 70 12.72 -9.57 -10.73
CA ARG A 70 12.30 -10.07 -9.42
C ARG A 70 13.10 -9.46 -8.28
N ASP A 71 14.40 -9.31 -8.45
CA ASP A 71 15.28 -8.76 -7.43
C ASP A 71 14.91 -7.32 -7.09
N ILE A 72 14.66 -6.50 -8.11
CA ILE A 72 14.26 -5.10 -7.93
C ILE A 72 12.86 -5.05 -7.30
N ALA A 73 11.93 -5.86 -7.79
CA ALA A 73 10.58 -5.91 -7.26
C ALA A 73 10.55 -6.30 -5.79
N LEU A 74 11.35 -7.27 -5.41
CA LEU A 74 11.42 -7.72 -4.02
C LEU A 74 11.99 -6.65 -3.10
N GLU A 75 13.03 -5.95 -3.55
CA GLU A 75 13.62 -4.86 -2.78
C GLU A 75 12.64 -3.70 -2.62
N ASP A 76 11.95 -3.31 -3.69
CA ASP A 76 10.93 -2.28 -3.63
C ASP A 76 9.78 -2.67 -2.70
N ALA A 77 9.35 -3.93 -2.74
CA ALA A 77 8.30 -4.44 -1.88
C ALA A 77 8.69 -4.31 -0.39
N LYS A 78 9.91 -4.65 -0.05
CA LYS A 78 10.42 -4.52 1.32
C LYS A 78 10.39 -3.07 1.79
N LEU A 79 10.77 -2.14 0.93
CA LEU A 79 10.74 -0.70 1.24
C LEU A 79 9.32 -0.20 1.44
N VAL A 80 8.39 -0.62 0.60
CA VAL A 80 6.98 -0.24 0.73
C VAL A 80 6.40 -0.75 2.05
N ILE A 81 6.66 -2.01 2.39
CA ILE A 81 6.17 -2.60 3.64
C ILE A 81 6.71 -1.83 4.85
N ALA A 82 8.02 -1.55 4.86
CA ALA A 82 8.64 -0.81 5.96
C ALA A 82 8.05 0.60 6.09
N ASP A 83 7.84 1.27 4.98
CA ASP A 83 7.27 2.61 4.94
C ASP A 83 5.82 2.62 5.45
N TRP A 84 5.01 1.68 4.99
CA TRP A 84 3.61 1.61 5.42
C TRP A 84 3.46 1.30 6.91
N ILE A 85 4.34 0.47 7.45
CA ILE A 85 4.35 0.19 8.89
C ILE A 85 4.77 1.45 9.66
N GLU A 86 5.79 2.14 9.18
CA GLU A 86 6.28 3.35 9.82
C GLU A 86 5.24 4.47 9.84
N VAL A 87 4.55 4.70 8.73
CA VAL A 87 3.52 5.74 8.68
C VAL A 87 2.20 5.31 9.32
N GLY A 88 2.06 4.05 9.70
CA GLY A 88 0.94 3.57 10.49
C GLY A 88 -0.28 3.10 9.71
N ILE A 89 -0.14 2.79 8.41
CA ILE A 89 -1.24 2.26 7.61
C ILE A 89 -1.20 0.73 7.48
N ALA A 90 -0.17 0.10 8.03
CA ALA A 90 -0.02 -1.34 8.08
C ALA A 90 0.63 -1.78 9.39
N VAL A 91 0.51 -3.03 9.70
CA VAL A 91 1.13 -3.66 10.89
C VAL A 91 1.87 -4.93 10.52
#